data_6b7093c733a21891cc08aa09b7bae8e1
#
_entry.id   6b7093c733a21891cc08aa09b7bae8e1
#
_cell.length_a   1.000
_cell.length_b   1.000
_cell.length_c   1.000
_cell.angle_alpha   90.00
_cell.angle_beta   90.00
_cell.angle_gamma   90.00
#
_symmetry.space_group_name_H-M   'P 1'
#
loop_
_entity.id
_entity.type
_entity.pdbx_description
1 polymer ?
#
loop_
_entity_poly.entity_id
_entity_poly.type
_entity_poly.pdbx_seq_one_letter_code
_entity_poly.pdbx_strand_id
1 'polypeptide(L)'
;MNATPASSGIQRLIERLDWSSSPLGAAQTWPQSLRTAVDIVLHSPMPMALLWGPQLIHFYNDAFSRLAGDKHPQAFGQPTHTAWPELKSVSAPIYNDVLQGRAHASRDQQWRLPFAGRLCDLWLDLTYSPVRDEGGTVAGILVTAIETSERRRLALEFERRSEASLKAQQESEERLQLALAAADTLGTWDWDISEDRFIADAHFALLHGVDPSLSRQLPISAYLEGVHPEDRAMVARSIKHCITHGTEYAEEYRLLQPDGELRWVFVRGRCYKDRHGRPKRFLGAALDLTERKRTEQALRQSQTELQLIIN
;
A
#
# COMPACT_ATOMS: atom_id res chain seq x y z
N MET A 1 8.07 54.03 4.78
CA MET A 1 7.61 53.66 6.14
C MET A 1 7.89 52.18 6.31
N ASN A 2 9.06 51.87 6.91
CA ASN A 2 9.39 50.48 7.21
C ASN A 2 8.57 50.03 8.42
N ALA A 3 7.58 49.18 8.24
CA ALA A 3 6.92 48.52 9.33
C ALA A 3 7.95 47.63 10.03
N THR A 4 8.28 47.94 11.28
CA THR A 4 9.05 47.05 12.15
C THR A 4 8.32 45.74 12.23
N PRO A 5 8.94 44.58 11.86
CA PRO A 5 8.26 43.31 11.98
C PRO A 5 7.83 43.09 13.44
N ALA A 6 6.59 42.66 13.64
CA ALA A 6 6.08 42.37 14.98
C ALA A 6 7.06 41.40 15.66
N SER A 7 7.61 41.86 16.83
CA SER A 7 8.55 41.05 17.63
C SER A 7 7.95 39.67 17.89
N SER A 8 8.69 38.58 17.55
CA SER A 8 8.26 37.19 17.76
C SER A 8 7.98 36.91 19.26
N GLY A 9 7.24 35.87 19.55
CA GLY A 9 6.96 35.49 20.94
C GLY A 9 8.24 35.28 21.75
N ILE A 10 9.22 34.63 21.14
CA ILE A 10 10.53 34.32 21.75
C ILE A 10 11.40 35.60 21.86
N GLN A 11 11.34 36.53 20.90
CA GLN A 11 12.07 37.82 20.98
C GLN A 11 11.64 38.63 22.22
N ARG A 12 10.34 38.66 22.50
CA ARG A 12 9.82 39.30 23.73
C ARG A 12 10.24 38.58 24.99
N LEU A 13 10.37 37.24 24.92
CA LEU A 13 10.81 36.42 26.05
C LEU A 13 12.27 36.69 26.42
N ILE A 14 13.18 36.74 25.42
CA ILE A 14 14.60 37.02 25.65
C ILE A 14 14.84 38.43 26.26
N GLU A 15 14.03 39.41 25.87
CA GLU A 15 14.09 40.78 26.41
C GLU A 15 13.60 40.90 27.86
N ARG A 16 12.67 40.01 28.26
CA ARG A 16 12.06 40.01 29.59
C ARG A 16 12.83 39.22 30.63
N LEU A 17 13.67 38.28 30.20
CA LEU A 17 14.46 37.48 31.12
C LEU A 17 15.60 38.28 31.76
N ASP A 18 15.73 38.16 33.08
CA ASP A 18 16.88 38.70 33.79
C ASP A 18 18.10 37.77 33.61
N TRP A 19 18.89 38.05 32.61
CA TRP A 19 20.12 37.32 32.29
C TRP A 19 21.25 37.53 33.30
N SER A 20 21.16 38.53 34.16
CA SER A 20 22.22 38.79 35.18
C SER A 20 22.28 37.65 36.22
N SER A 21 21.15 36.98 36.45
CA SER A 21 21.07 35.81 37.33
C SER A 21 21.38 34.47 36.59
N SER A 22 21.56 34.53 35.28
CA SER A 22 21.93 33.35 34.46
C SER A 22 23.44 33.11 34.53
N PRO A 23 23.90 31.85 34.36
CA PRO A 23 25.30 31.51 34.21
C PRO A 23 26.00 32.21 33.04
N LEU A 24 25.26 32.81 32.11
CA LEU A 24 25.75 33.54 30.95
C LEU A 24 26.05 35.02 31.25
N GLY A 25 25.57 35.52 32.39
CA GLY A 25 25.68 36.94 32.73
C GLY A 25 24.74 37.83 31.88
N ALA A 26 24.80 39.17 32.14
CA ALA A 26 23.95 40.11 31.45
C ALA A 26 24.12 40.05 29.92
N ALA A 27 23.03 40.18 29.18
CA ALA A 27 23.06 40.03 27.71
C ALA A 27 24.02 40.95 26.98
N GLN A 28 24.29 42.13 27.54
CA GLN A 28 25.25 43.09 27.00
C GLN A 28 26.70 42.59 27.03
N THR A 29 27.01 41.67 27.93
CA THR A 29 28.34 41.07 28.08
C THR A 29 28.57 39.80 27.28
N TRP A 30 27.56 39.34 26.58
CA TRP A 30 27.67 38.11 25.77
C TRP A 30 28.73 38.25 24.67
N PRO A 31 29.54 37.19 24.42
CA PRO A 31 30.50 37.21 23.33
C PRO A 31 29.79 37.33 21.98
N GLN A 32 30.50 37.81 20.97
CA GLN A 32 29.94 38.06 19.66
C GLN A 32 29.42 36.77 19.01
N SER A 33 30.13 35.65 19.21
CA SER A 33 29.75 34.32 18.75
C SER A 33 28.40 33.90 19.30
N LEU A 34 28.13 34.09 20.61
CA LEU A 34 26.81 33.78 21.20
C LEU A 34 25.72 34.68 20.62
N ARG A 35 25.96 36.00 20.53
CA ARG A 35 24.98 36.95 19.98
C ARG A 35 24.60 36.58 18.54
N THR A 36 25.61 36.29 17.71
CA THR A 36 25.38 35.86 16.32
C THR A 36 24.62 34.55 16.24
N ALA A 37 25.00 33.54 17.05
CA ALA A 37 24.30 32.24 17.03
C ALA A 37 22.84 32.35 17.51
N VAL A 38 22.60 33.17 18.53
CA VAL A 38 21.23 33.44 19.02
C VAL A 38 20.41 34.15 17.94
N ASP A 39 20.98 35.14 17.26
CA ASP A 39 20.32 35.89 16.20
C ASP A 39 19.95 34.98 15.03
N ILE A 40 20.84 34.09 14.59
CA ILE A 40 20.57 33.08 13.57
C ILE A 40 19.40 32.16 13.98
N VAL A 41 19.42 31.66 15.20
CA VAL A 41 18.37 30.79 15.72
C VAL A 41 17.02 31.49 15.75
N LEU A 42 16.97 32.71 16.30
CA LEU A 42 15.71 33.45 16.45
C LEU A 42 15.04 33.81 15.12
N HIS A 43 15.83 34.09 14.07
CA HIS A 43 15.30 34.46 12.76
C HIS A 43 15.12 33.29 11.79
N SER A 44 15.52 32.09 12.18
CA SER A 44 15.30 30.88 11.35
C SER A 44 13.82 30.52 11.24
N PRO A 45 13.30 30.24 10.04
CA PRO A 45 11.95 29.69 9.87
C PRO A 45 11.87 28.21 10.26
N MET A 46 13.02 27.52 10.35
CA MET A 46 13.10 26.11 10.75
C MET A 46 13.19 25.98 12.26
N PRO A 47 12.65 24.92 12.87
CA PRO A 47 12.84 24.64 14.29
C PRO A 47 14.32 24.52 14.63
N MET A 48 14.83 25.45 15.40
CA MET A 48 16.23 25.52 15.81
C MET A 48 16.35 25.82 17.29
N ALA A 49 17.38 25.21 17.91
CA ALA A 49 17.81 25.54 19.27
C ALA A 49 19.33 25.69 19.34
N LEU A 50 19.79 26.50 20.29
CA LEU A 50 21.19 26.67 20.65
C LEU A 50 21.33 26.28 22.12
N LEU A 51 22.27 25.41 22.42
CA LEU A 51 22.69 25.03 23.76
C LEU A 51 24.05 25.68 24.00
N TRP A 52 24.17 26.62 24.92
CA TRP A 52 25.38 27.41 25.06
C TRP A 52 26.00 27.32 26.46
N GLY A 53 27.34 27.30 26.47
CA GLY A 53 28.15 27.31 27.66
C GLY A 53 28.20 25.97 28.39
N PRO A 54 28.93 25.88 29.51
CA PRO A 54 29.16 24.64 30.25
C PRO A 54 27.89 23.98 30.77
N GLN A 55 26.85 24.77 31.01
CA GLN A 55 25.55 24.28 31.47
C GLN A 55 24.56 24.05 30.34
N LEU A 56 24.96 24.27 29.07
CA LEU A 56 24.11 24.12 27.89
C LEU A 56 22.77 24.85 28.06
N ILE A 57 22.85 26.17 28.27
CA ILE A 57 21.68 27.03 28.40
C ILE A 57 20.91 27.03 27.09
N HIS A 58 19.60 26.83 27.18
CA HIS A 58 18.76 26.54 26.05
C HIS A 58 18.10 27.80 25.46
N PHE A 59 18.48 28.13 24.23
CA PHE A 59 17.80 29.13 23.38
C PHE A 59 17.09 28.39 22.27
N TYR A 60 15.93 28.87 21.84
CA TYR A 60 15.23 28.31 20.68
C TYR A 60 14.30 29.34 20.06
N ASN A 61 13.87 29.09 18.83
CA ASN A 61 12.96 29.96 18.11
C ASN A 61 11.49 29.57 18.26
N ASP A 62 10.57 30.41 17.70
CA ASP A 62 9.12 30.16 17.72
C ASP A 62 8.73 28.85 17.01
N ALA A 63 9.49 28.42 15.99
CA ALA A 63 9.24 27.15 15.32
C ALA A 63 9.55 25.96 16.24
N PHE A 64 10.67 26.02 17.00
CA PHE A 64 11.04 25.00 17.98
C PHE A 64 10.13 24.99 19.20
N SER A 65 9.57 26.15 19.61
CA SER A 65 8.66 26.22 20.75
C SER A 65 7.42 25.33 20.58
N ARG A 66 6.98 25.11 19.34
CA ARG A 66 5.90 24.19 19.02
C ARG A 66 6.27 22.73 19.32
N LEU A 67 7.53 22.35 19.10
CA LEU A 67 8.06 21.03 19.44
C LEU A 67 8.27 20.88 20.94
N ALA A 68 8.54 21.98 21.65
CA ALA A 68 8.72 21.98 23.09
C ALA A 68 7.42 21.71 23.88
N GLY A 69 6.25 21.94 23.26
CA GLY A 69 4.96 21.69 23.90
C GLY A 69 4.78 22.43 25.22
N ASP A 70 4.33 21.76 26.25
CA ASP A 70 4.06 22.32 27.57
C ASP A 70 5.32 22.79 28.33
N LYS A 71 6.50 22.49 27.81
CA LYS A 71 7.77 23.00 28.39
C LYS A 71 8.08 24.44 28.00
N HIS A 72 7.49 24.93 26.94
CA HIS A 72 7.53 26.34 26.58
C HIS A 72 6.52 27.13 27.45
N PRO A 73 6.88 28.32 27.99
CA PRO A 73 8.13 29.04 27.82
C PRO A 73 9.22 28.71 28.85
N GLN A 74 8.93 27.90 29.87
CA GLN A 74 9.81 27.69 31.04
C GLN A 74 11.19 27.10 30.70
N ALA A 75 11.28 26.31 29.62
CA ALA A 75 12.53 25.73 29.17
C ALA A 75 13.51 26.73 28.55
N PHE A 76 13.04 27.91 28.13
CA PHE A 76 13.88 28.93 27.52
C PHE A 76 14.79 29.59 28.56
N GLY A 77 16.09 29.69 28.25
CA GLY A 77 17.06 30.26 29.17
C GLY A 77 17.49 29.35 30.32
N GLN A 78 16.97 28.12 30.39
CA GLN A 78 17.33 27.15 31.42
C GLN A 78 18.44 26.20 30.95
N PRO A 79 19.21 25.63 31.90
CA PRO A 79 20.10 24.52 31.60
C PRO A 79 19.33 23.34 30.99
N THR A 80 19.87 22.71 29.93
CA THR A 80 19.21 21.62 29.24
C THR A 80 18.82 20.46 30.16
N HIS A 81 19.68 20.11 31.12
CA HIS A 81 19.41 19.03 32.07
C HIS A 81 18.26 19.32 33.04
N THR A 82 17.96 20.59 33.27
CA THR A 82 16.79 21.04 34.07
C THR A 82 15.53 21.11 33.22
N ALA A 83 15.64 21.65 32.01
CA ALA A 83 14.51 21.80 31.11
C ALA A 83 14.03 20.43 30.53
N TRP A 84 14.96 19.52 30.27
CA TRP A 84 14.71 18.24 29.58
C TRP A 84 15.34 17.06 30.30
N PRO A 85 14.99 16.80 31.58
CA PRO A 85 15.58 15.70 32.36
C PRO A 85 15.33 14.32 31.73
N GLU A 86 14.20 14.14 31.08
CA GLU A 86 13.81 12.91 30.39
C GLU A 86 14.67 12.59 29.17
N LEU A 87 15.29 13.57 28.55
CA LEU A 87 16.16 13.38 27.39
C LEU A 87 17.63 13.17 27.77
N LYS A 88 17.99 13.32 29.04
CA LYS A 88 19.38 13.27 29.51
C LYS A 88 20.13 12.01 29.09
N SER A 89 19.52 10.85 29.23
CA SER A 89 20.15 9.56 28.90
C SER A 89 20.44 9.41 27.41
N VAL A 90 19.61 9.97 26.56
CA VAL A 90 19.75 9.88 25.09
C VAL A 90 20.65 10.98 24.56
N SER A 91 20.57 12.20 25.12
CA SER A 91 21.28 13.36 24.58
C SER A 91 22.68 13.55 25.13
N ALA A 92 22.97 13.08 26.34
CA ALA A 92 24.30 13.29 26.95
C ALA A 92 25.47 12.73 26.12
N PRO A 93 25.42 11.52 25.58
CA PRO A 93 26.48 11.00 24.71
C PRO A 93 26.67 11.87 23.45
N ILE A 94 25.56 12.31 22.84
CA ILE A 94 25.55 13.14 21.64
C ILE A 94 26.21 14.51 21.97
N TYR A 95 25.78 15.13 23.07
CA TYR A 95 26.34 16.43 23.46
C TYR A 95 27.85 16.36 23.73
N ASN A 96 28.32 15.29 24.38
CA ASN A 96 29.74 15.07 24.62
C ASN A 96 30.53 14.97 23.30
N ASP A 97 30.03 14.24 22.32
CA ASP A 97 30.65 14.12 21.02
C ASP A 97 30.70 15.47 20.27
N VAL A 98 29.59 16.22 20.32
CA VAL A 98 29.53 17.53 19.65
C VAL A 98 30.42 18.55 20.32
N LEU A 99 30.53 18.55 21.64
CA LEU A 99 31.47 19.40 22.38
C LEU A 99 32.93 19.08 22.08
N GLN A 100 33.24 17.86 21.62
CA GLN A 100 34.55 17.48 21.09
C GLN A 100 34.73 17.86 19.61
N GLY A 101 33.78 18.57 19.01
CA GLY A 101 33.86 19.07 17.64
C GLY A 101 33.28 18.10 16.57
N ARG A 102 32.65 16.99 16.94
CA ARG A 102 32.02 16.05 16.02
C ARG A 102 30.54 16.35 15.87
N ALA A 103 30.09 16.70 14.65
CA ALA A 103 28.67 16.87 14.38
C ALA A 103 27.96 15.51 14.45
N HIS A 104 26.67 15.51 14.86
CA HIS A 104 25.84 14.33 14.96
C HIS A 104 24.50 14.55 14.26
N ALA A 105 23.95 13.49 13.65
CA ALA A 105 22.61 13.49 13.06
C ALA A 105 21.85 12.23 13.47
N SER A 106 20.64 12.40 13.95
CA SER A 106 19.70 11.32 14.27
C SER A 106 18.49 11.40 13.36
N ARG A 107 18.03 10.26 12.83
CA ARG A 107 16.81 10.18 12.06
C ARG A 107 15.73 9.44 12.84
N ASP A 108 14.48 9.90 12.67
CA ASP A 108 13.30 9.31 13.29
C ASP A 108 13.47 9.04 14.80
N GLN A 109 14.11 9.98 15.49
CA GLN A 109 14.30 9.89 16.94
C GLN A 109 12.97 10.15 17.64
N GLN A 110 12.53 9.21 18.48
CA GLN A 110 11.31 9.35 19.24
C GLN A 110 11.55 10.17 20.51
N TRP A 111 10.79 11.23 20.65
CA TRP A 111 10.66 11.98 21.89
C TRP A 111 9.26 11.81 22.45
N ARG A 112 9.18 11.61 23.77
CA ARG A 112 7.90 11.56 24.45
C ARG A 112 7.77 12.76 25.36
N LEU A 113 6.97 13.71 24.92
CA LEU A 113 6.84 15.03 25.54
C LEU A 113 5.39 15.34 25.92
N PRO A 114 5.19 16.16 26.97
CA PRO A 114 3.85 16.62 27.35
C PRO A 114 3.34 17.69 26.38
N PHE A 115 2.15 17.48 25.83
CA PHE A 115 1.38 18.42 25.05
C PHE A 115 -0.05 18.50 25.60
N ALA A 116 -0.48 19.67 26.01
CA ALA A 116 -1.80 19.89 26.61
C ALA A 116 -2.11 18.89 27.75
N GLY A 117 -1.11 18.64 28.61
CA GLY A 117 -1.22 17.72 29.74
C GLY A 117 -1.22 16.23 29.39
N ARG A 118 -0.98 15.86 28.12
CA ARG A 118 -0.86 14.45 27.68
C ARG A 118 0.51 14.16 27.12
N LEU A 119 1.02 12.97 27.39
CA LEU A 119 2.25 12.50 26.77
C LEU A 119 1.99 12.14 25.31
N CYS A 120 2.69 12.81 24.40
CA CYS A 120 2.63 12.56 22.96
C CYS A 120 3.98 12.06 22.46
N ASP A 121 3.95 11.09 21.57
CA ASP A 121 5.12 10.64 20.85
C ASP A 121 5.37 11.54 19.64
N LEU A 122 6.51 12.16 19.60
CA LEU A 122 6.98 13.05 18.56
C LEU A 122 8.19 12.40 17.88
N TRP A 123 8.16 12.31 16.57
CA TRP A 123 9.28 11.77 15.78
C TRP A 123 10.02 12.90 15.10
N LEU A 124 11.35 12.94 15.29
CA LEU A 124 12.20 14.04 14.85
C LEU A 124 13.43 13.55 14.12
N ASP A 125 13.75 14.19 13.01
CA ASP A 125 15.09 14.21 12.45
C ASP A 125 15.85 15.38 13.10
N LEU A 126 16.94 15.08 13.77
CA LEU A 126 17.72 16.04 14.54
C LEU A 126 19.15 16.12 14.02
N THR A 127 19.71 17.33 13.96
CA THR A 127 21.13 17.53 13.74
C THR A 127 21.72 18.36 14.88
N TYR A 128 22.93 18.02 15.28
CA TYR A 128 23.67 18.68 16.34
C TYR A 128 25.02 19.10 15.78
N SER A 129 25.26 20.40 15.71
CA SER A 129 26.48 20.98 15.14
C SER A 129 27.25 21.78 16.18
N PRO A 130 28.58 21.63 16.26
CA PRO A 130 29.39 22.41 17.19
C PRO A 130 29.43 23.89 16.79
N VAL A 131 29.21 24.76 17.75
CA VAL A 131 29.36 26.22 17.59
C VAL A 131 30.60 26.64 18.39
N ARG A 132 31.52 27.36 17.70
CA ARG A 132 32.79 27.82 18.30
C ARG A 132 32.70 29.23 18.79
N ASP A 133 33.45 29.52 19.84
CA ASP A 133 33.70 30.85 20.32
C ASP A 133 34.82 31.59 19.49
N GLU A 134 35.13 32.80 19.90
CA GLU A 134 36.18 33.64 19.27
C GLU A 134 37.58 33.01 19.38
N GLY A 135 37.80 32.14 20.36
CA GLY A 135 39.06 31.39 20.57
C GLY A 135 39.11 30.08 19.75
N GLY A 136 38.06 29.73 19.00
CA GLY A 136 38.00 28.50 18.23
C GLY A 136 37.58 27.27 19.06
N THR A 137 37.29 27.43 20.36
CA THR A 137 36.80 26.37 21.23
C THR A 137 35.30 26.13 21.01
N VAL A 138 34.84 24.87 21.08
CA VAL A 138 33.42 24.60 20.99
C VAL A 138 32.72 25.06 22.27
N ALA A 139 31.94 26.14 22.16
CA ALA A 139 31.24 26.79 23.27
C ALA A 139 29.73 26.47 23.29
N GLY A 140 29.21 25.89 22.22
CA GLY A 140 27.77 25.55 22.14
C GLY A 140 27.47 24.49 21.10
N ILE A 141 26.20 24.09 21.07
CA ILE A 141 25.63 23.11 20.17
C ILE A 141 24.43 23.75 19.46
N LEU A 142 24.48 23.84 18.14
CA LEU A 142 23.33 24.21 17.33
C LEU A 142 22.52 22.97 17.02
N VAL A 143 21.23 22.96 17.36
CA VAL A 143 20.30 21.87 17.09
C VAL A 143 19.30 22.32 16.04
N THR A 144 19.15 21.54 14.98
CA THR A 144 18.01 21.69 14.05
C THR A 144 17.09 20.49 14.18
N ALA A 145 15.79 20.72 14.05
CA ALA A 145 14.80 19.68 14.20
C ALA A 145 13.80 19.73 13.04
N ILE A 146 13.47 18.55 12.52
CA ILE A 146 12.39 18.38 11.53
C ILE A 146 11.43 17.34 12.11
N GLU A 147 10.17 17.72 12.25
CA GLU A 147 9.15 16.77 12.69
C GLU A 147 8.79 15.80 11.54
N THR A 148 8.86 14.51 11.83
CA THR A 148 8.60 13.43 10.88
C THR A 148 7.38 12.57 11.26
N SER A 149 6.67 12.94 12.33
CA SER A 149 5.52 12.18 12.87
C SER A 149 4.44 11.91 11.82
N GLU A 150 4.06 12.93 11.05
CA GLU A 150 3.03 12.78 10.00
C GLU A 150 3.53 11.94 8.83
N ARG A 151 4.76 12.19 8.35
CA ARG A 151 5.41 11.37 7.30
C ARG A 151 5.43 9.90 7.68
N ARG A 152 5.84 9.60 8.91
CA ARG A 152 5.88 8.24 9.44
C ARG A 152 4.49 7.60 9.55
N ARG A 153 3.50 8.34 10.02
CA ARG A 153 2.11 7.87 10.08
C ARG A 153 1.59 7.49 8.70
N LEU A 154 1.77 8.36 7.71
CA LEU A 154 1.34 8.12 6.33
C LEU A 154 2.06 6.92 5.70
N ALA A 155 3.36 6.77 5.95
CA ALA A 155 4.12 5.61 5.48
C ALA A 155 3.57 4.29 6.04
N LEU A 156 3.33 4.22 7.36
CA LEU A 156 2.74 3.05 8.01
C LEU A 156 1.31 2.74 7.53
N GLU A 157 0.50 3.77 7.28
CA GLU A 157 -0.84 3.58 6.71
C GLU A 157 -0.78 3.04 5.28
N PHE A 158 0.17 3.53 4.48
CA PHE A 158 0.38 3.04 3.12
C PHE A 158 0.82 1.56 3.11
N GLU A 159 1.79 1.20 3.96
CA GLU A 159 2.25 -0.19 4.10
C GLU A 159 1.10 -1.12 4.49
N ARG A 160 0.32 -0.77 5.51
CA ARG A 160 -0.85 -1.56 5.94
C ARG A 160 -1.90 -1.74 4.84
N ARG A 161 -2.16 -0.68 4.07
CA ARG A 161 -3.12 -0.76 2.94
C ARG A 161 -2.59 -1.66 1.83
N SER A 162 -1.30 -1.57 1.53
CA SER A 162 -0.66 -2.40 0.51
C SER A 162 -0.69 -3.89 0.90
N GLU A 163 -0.35 -4.21 2.16
CA GLU A 163 -0.42 -5.58 2.68
C GLU A 163 -1.85 -6.13 2.66
N ALA A 164 -2.83 -5.33 3.10
CA ALA A 164 -4.23 -5.74 3.09
C ALA A 164 -4.75 -6.00 1.66
N SER A 165 -4.36 -5.16 0.70
CA SER A 165 -4.72 -5.32 -0.70
C SER A 165 -4.12 -6.59 -1.31
N LEU A 166 -2.85 -6.85 -1.05
CA LEU A 166 -2.16 -8.06 -1.52
C LEU A 166 -2.80 -9.32 -0.94
N LYS A 167 -3.10 -9.32 0.35
CA LYS A 167 -3.76 -10.44 1.03
C LYS A 167 -5.16 -10.70 0.45
N ALA A 168 -5.96 -9.65 0.24
CA ALA A 168 -7.29 -9.78 -0.35
C ALA A 168 -7.23 -10.35 -1.79
N GLN A 169 -6.21 -9.94 -2.56
CA GLN A 169 -6.00 -10.47 -3.90
C GLN A 169 -5.63 -11.96 -3.86
N GLN A 170 -4.73 -12.38 -2.97
CA GLN A 170 -4.35 -13.78 -2.79
C GLN A 170 -5.55 -14.65 -2.35
N GLU A 171 -6.32 -14.19 -1.38
CA GLU A 171 -7.54 -14.91 -0.93
C GLU A 171 -8.58 -15.03 -2.04
N SER A 172 -8.72 -14.03 -2.90
CA SER A 172 -9.62 -14.08 -4.06
C SER A 172 -9.14 -15.07 -5.11
N GLU A 173 -7.84 -15.09 -5.37
CA GLU A 173 -7.21 -16.05 -6.30
C GLU A 173 -7.35 -17.49 -5.80
N GLU A 174 -7.08 -17.75 -4.52
CA GLU A 174 -7.24 -19.06 -3.90
C GLU A 174 -8.69 -19.54 -3.95
N ARG A 175 -9.66 -18.66 -3.67
CA ARG A 175 -11.09 -19.00 -3.78
C ARG A 175 -11.46 -19.38 -5.21
N LEU A 176 -10.96 -18.63 -6.19
CA LEU A 176 -11.20 -18.94 -7.59
C LEU A 176 -10.59 -20.28 -7.97
N GLN A 177 -9.36 -20.56 -7.57
CA GLN A 177 -8.70 -21.83 -7.83
C GLN A 177 -9.41 -23.00 -7.14
N LEU A 178 -9.83 -22.83 -5.89
CA LEU A 178 -10.63 -23.85 -5.18
C LEU A 178 -11.98 -24.11 -5.86
N ALA A 179 -12.65 -23.05 -6.32
CA ALA A 179 -13.91 -23.18 -7.05
C ALA A 179 -13.73 -23.92 -8.39
N LEU A 180 -12.63 -23.64 -9.10
CA LEU A 180 -12.28 -24.33 -10.34
C LEU A 180 -11.85 -25.77 -10.09
N ALA A 181 -11.09 -26.04 -9.02
CA ALA A 181 -10.67 -27.41 -8.66
C ALA A 181 -11.80 -28.28 -8.11
N ALA A 182 -12.78 -27.67 -7.42
CA ALA A 182 -14.00 -28.39 -6.98
C ALA A 182 -14.93 -28.76 -8.14
N ALA A 183 -14.72 -28.17 -9.32
CA ALA A 183 -15.43 -28.48 -10.55
C ALA A 183 -14.57 -29.38 -11.44
N ASP A 184 -14.28 -30.62 -11.00
CA ASP A 184 -13.63 -31.66 -11.82
C ASP A 184 -14.34 -31.91 -13.18
N THR A 185 -15.42 -31.18 -13.42
CA THR A 185 -16.30 -31.27 -14.58
C THR A 185 -16.28 -30.00 -15.45
N LEU A 186 -15.45 -28.98 -15.10
CA LEU A 186 -15.43 -27.70 -15.78
C LEU A 186 -14.21 -27.56 -16.68
N GLY A 187 -14.40 -27.50 -17.99
CA GLY A 187 -13.37 -27.12 -18.95
C GLY A 187 -13.50 -25.67 -19.37
N THR A 188 -12.38 -24.98 -19.62
CA THR A 188 -12.38 -23.56 -20.03
C THR A 188 -11.68 -23.35 -21.37
N TRP A 189 -12.13 -22.33 -22.10
CA TRP A 189 -11.49 -21.93 -23.33
C TRP A 189 -11.40 -20.41 -23.48
N ASP A 190 -10.49 -20.00 -24.37
CA ASP A 190 -10.22 -18.61 -24.76
C ASP A 190 -9.89 -18.58 -26.26
N TRP A 191 -10.72 -17.95 -27.05
CA TRP A 191 -10.54 -17.80 -28.48
C TRP A 191 -10.28 -16.34 -28.85
N ASP A 192 -9.06 -16.04 -29.28
CA ASP A 192 -8.76 -14.79 -29.98
C ASP A 192 -9.27 -14.89 -31.41
N ILE A 193 -10.42 -14.22 -31.68
CA ILE A 193 -11.08 -14.26 -32.98
C ILE A 193 -10.25 -13.54 -34.04
N SER A 194 -9.50 -12.51 -33.65
CA SER A 194 -8.70 -11.70 -34.58
C SER A 194 -7.49 -12.43 -35.11
N GLU A 195 -6.88 -13.29 -34.30
CA GLU A 195 -5.70 -14.10 -34.62
C GLU A 195 -6.05 -15.56 -34.93
N ASP A 196 -7.34 -15.91 -34.89
CA ASP A 196 -7.86 -17.29 -34.96
C ASP A 196 -7.10 -18.27 -34.04
N ARG A 197 -6.75 -17.80 -32.84
CA ARG A 197 -6.00 -18.58 -31.86
C ARG A 197 -6.93 -19.06 -30.76
N PHE A 198 -7.10 -20.38 -30.69
CA PHE A 198 -7.92 -21.03 -29.67
C PHE A 198 -7.04 -21.70 -28.63
N ILE A 199 -7.29 -21.40 -27.36
CA ILE A 199 -6.60 -21.98 -26.21
C ILE A 199 -7.63 -22.62 -25.30
N ALA A 200 -7.47 -23.90 -25.04
CA ALA A 200 -8.33 -24.67 -24.12
C ALA A 200 -7.49 -25.23 -22.97
N ASP A 201 -8.09 -25.40 -21.81
CA ASP A 201 -7.48 -26.20 -20.76
C ASP A 201 -7.56 -27.71 -21.06
N ALA A 202 -6.85 -28.51 -20.27
CA ALA A 202 -6.80 -29.95 -20.47
C ALA A 202 -8.18 -30.61 -20.37
N HIS A 203 -9.05 -30.12 -19.48
CA HIS A 203 -10.37 -30.69 -19.25
C HIS A 203 -11.31 -30.39 -20.44
N PHE A 204 -11.31 -29.16 -20.95
CA PHE A 204 -12.08 -28.80 -22.15
C PHE A 204 -11.63 -29.63 -23.36
N ALA A 205 -10.31 -29.80 -23.53
CA ALA A 205 -9.79 -30.61 -24.62
C ALA A 205 -10.27 -32.06 -24.53
N LEU A 206 -10.16 -32.69 -23.35
CA LEU A 206 -10.63 -34.05 -23.11
C LEU A 206 -12.14 -34.19 -23.34
N LEU A 207 -12.95 -33.24 -22.90
CA LEU A 207 -14.41 -33.23 -23.15
C LEU A 207 -14.74 -33.30 -24.64
N HIS A 208 -13.95 -32.58 -25.48
CA HIS A 208 -14.18 -32.53 -26.93
C HIS A 208 -13.42 -33.60 -27.72
N GLY A 209 -12.82 -34.57 -27.02
CA GLY A 209 -12.06 -35.66 -27.67
C GLY A 209 -10.73 -35.24 -28.30
N VAL A 210 -10.18 -34.14 -27.84
CA VAL A 210 -8.90 -33.54 -28.28
C VAL A 210 -7.78 -33.89 -27.31
N ASP A 211 -6.60 -34.23 -27.81
CA ASP A 211 -5.43 -34.45 -26.98
C ASP A 211 -5.03 -33.14 -26.26
N PRO A 212 -4.95 -33.13 -24.92
CA PRO A 212 -4.58 -31.92 -24.16
C PRO A 212 -3.23 -31.34 -24.54
N SER A 213 -2.29 -32.14 -25.01
CA SER A 213 -0.97 -31.66 -25.47
C SER A 213 -1.06 -30.75 -26.70
N LEU A 214 -2.13 -30.89 -27.48
CA LEU A 214 -2.41 -30.10 -28.69
C LEU A 214 -3.37 -28.93 -28.46
N SER A 215 -3.90 -28.79 -27.24
CA SER A 215 -4.96 -27.84 -26.88
C SER A 215 -4.67 -26.35 -27.16
N ARG A 216 -3.40 -26.00 -27.38
CA ARG A 216 -2.97 -24.62 -27.73
C ARG A 216 -2.59 -24.44 -29.20
N GLN A 217 -2.71 -25.49 -30.00
CA GLN A 217 -2.20 -25.51 -31.40
C GLN A 217 -3.34 -25.73 -32.41
N LEU A 218 -4.50 -26.17 -31.94
CA LEU A 218 -5.61 -26.51 -32.82
C LEU A 218 -6.58 -25.34 -32.95
N PRO A 219 -7.16 -25.14 -34.15
CA PRO A 219 -8.22 -24.16 -34.36
C PRO A 219 -9.54 -24.62 -33.71
N ILE A 220 -10.48 -23.69 -33.52
CA ILE A 220 -11.80 -24.00 -32.94
C ILE A 220 -12.52 -25.12 -33.69
N SER A 221 -12.32 -25.24 -35.01
CA SER A 221 -12.96 -26.27 -35.83
C SER A 221 -12.67 -27.69 -35.35
N ALA A 222 -11.48 -27.96 -34.84
CA ALA A 222 -11.12 -29.28 -34.29
C ALA A 222 -11.99 -29.66 -33.06
N TYR A 223 -12.36 -28.68 -32.26
CA TYR A 223 -13.24 -28.89 -31.10
C TYR A 223 -14.71 -29.05 -31.51
N LEU A 224 -15.12 -28.37 -32.60
CA LEU A 224 -16.49 -28.48 -33.13
C LEU A 224 -16.73 -29.82 -33.83
N GLU A 225 -15.69 -30.52 -34.28
CA GLU A 225 -15.79 -31.86 -34.86
C GLU A 225 -16.29 -32.89 -33.81
N GLY A 226 -15.94 -32.71 -32.52
CA GLY A 226 -16.44 -33.51 -31.43
C GLY A 226 -17.93 -33.32 -31.11
N VAL A 227 -18.57 -32.27 -31.62
CA VAL A 227 -20.02 -32.04 -31.43
C VAL A 227 -20.82 -33.09 -32.21
N HIS A 228 -21.85 -33.66 -31.56
CA HIS A 228 -22.76 -34.63 -32.19
C HIS A 228 -23.32 -34.06 -33.51
N PRO A 229 -23.37 -34.86 -34.60
CA PRO A 229 -23.78 -34.37 -35.94
C PRO A 229 -25.10 -33.60 -35.95
N GLU A 230 -26.12 -34.06 -35.22
CA GLU A 230 -27.43 -33.38 -35.13
C GLU A 230 -27.36 -32.00 -34.43
N ASP A 231 -26.41 -31.80 -33.52
CA ASP A 231 -26.29 -30.56 -32.71
C ASP A 231 -25.38 -29.53 -33.37
N ARG A 232 -24.50 -29.90 -34.31
CA ARG A 232 -23.52 -29.04 -34.97
C ARG A 232 -24.13 -27.79 -35.57
N ALA A 233 -25.27 -27.93 -36.28
CA ALA A 233 -25.89 -26.78 -36.93
C ALA A 233 -26.45 -25.75 -35.92
N MET A 234 -26.97 -26.20 -34.80
CA MET A 234 -27.46 -25.37 -33.72
C MET A 234 -26.27 -24.63 -33.05
N VAL A 235 -25.23 -25.38 -32.62
CA VAL A 235 -24.04 -24.82 -31.97
C VAL A 235 -23.37 -23.75 -32.87
N ALA A 236 -23.17 -24.04 -34.16
CA ALA A 236 -22.56 -23.08 -35.08
C ALA A 236 -23.39 -21.79 -35.24
N ARG A 237 -24.73 -21.91 -35.32
CA ARG A 237 -25.60 -20.74 -35.38
C ARG A 237 -25.54 -19.91 -34.10
N SER A 238 -25.57 -20.53 -32.94
CA SER A 238 -25.53 -19.84 -31.62
C SER A 238 -24.19 -19.14 -31.41
N ILE A 239 -23.06 -19.75 -31.77
CA ILE A 239 -21.73 -19.11 -31.74
C ILE A 239 -21.73 -17.88 -32.66
N LYS A 240 -22.19 -18.03 -33.91
CA LYS A 240 -22.25 -16.91 -34.88
C LYS A 240 -23.15 -15.78 -34.35
N HIS A 241 -24.27 -16.10 -33.76
CA HIS A 241 -25.20 -15.12 -33.18
C HIS A 241 -24.53 -14.35 -32.04
N CYS A 242 -23.90 -15.06 -31.10
CA CYS A 242 -23.17 -14.44 -29.99
C CYS A 242 -22.07 -13.50 -30.47
N ILE A 243 -21.26 -13.90 -31.44
CA ILE A 243 -20.17 -13.11 -32.01
C ILE A 243 -20.71 -11.84 -32.70
N THR A 244 -21.80 -11.96 -33.46
CA THR A 244 -22.36 -10.85 -34.22
C THR A 244 -23.06 -9.84 -33.32
N HIS A 245 -23.89 -10.30 -32.38
CA HIS A 245 -24.77 -9.44 -31.58
C HIS A 245 -24.17 -9.09 -30.20
N GLY A 246 -23.12 -9.83 -29.73
CA GLY A 246 -22.54 -9.63 -28.40
C GLY A 246 -23.42 -10.14 -27.26
N THR A 247 -24.34 -11.06 -27.57
CA THR A 247 -25.19 -11.75 -26.60
C THR A 247 -24.37 -12.79 -25.82
N GLU A 248 -24.93 -13.28 -24.72
CA GLU A 248 -24.34 -14.42 -24.01
C GLU A 248 -24.55 -15.70 -24.82
N TYR A 249 -23.53 -16.57 -24.86
CA TYR A 249 -23.65 -17.94 -25.38
C TYR A 249 -23.98 -18.86 -24.21
N ALA A 250 -25.05 -19.63 -24.32
CA ALA A 250 -25.46 -20.60 -23.30
C ALA A 250 -26.24 -21.72 -23.97
N GLU A 251 -25.61 -22.89 -24.17
CA GLU A 251 -26.19 -24.00 -24.89
C GLU A 251 -25.89 -25.34 -24.20
N GLU A 252 -26.85 -26.28 -24.24
CA GLU A 252 -26.66 -27.70 -23.93
C GLU A 252 -26.57 -28.49 -25.24
N TYR A 253 -25.53 -29.33 -25.38
CA TYR A 253 -25.38 -30.18 -26.55
C TYR A 253 -24.60 -31.46 -26.23
N ARG A 254 -24.59 -32.38 -27.18
CA ARG A 254 -23.90 -33.65 -27.08
C ARG A 254 -22.55 -33.60 -27.75
N LEU A 255 -21.57 -34.23 -27.12
CA LEU A 255 -20.25 -34.51 -27.66
C LEU A 255 -20.14 -36.01 -27.95
N LEU A 256 -19.60 -36.35 -29.10
CA LEU A 256 -19.29 -37.73 -29.50
C LEU A 256 -17.82 -37.98 -29.30
N GLN A 257 -17.48 -38.83 -28.35
CA GLN A 257 -16.09 -39.19 -28.07
C GLN A 257 -15.52 -40.12 -29.16
N PRO A 258 -14.19 -40.23 -29.32
CA PRO A 258 -13.55 -41.11 -30.29
C PRO A 258 -13.91 -42.59 -30.12
N ASP A 259 -14.25 -43.01 -28.89
CA ASP A 259 -14.70 -44.37 -28.57
C ASP A 259 -16.18 -44.58 -28.82
N GLY A 260 -16.93 -43.56 -29.28
CA GLY A 260 -18.37 -43.60 -29.51
C GLY A 260 -19.22 -43.27 -28.30
N GLU A 261 -18.64 -42.99 -27.14
CA GLU A 261 -19.36 -42.54 -25.96
C GLU A 261 -20.01 -41.16 -26.18
N LEU A 262 -21.24 -40.97 -25.71
CA LEU A 262 -21.91 -39.66 -25.72
C LEU A 262 -21.73 -38.95 -24.37
N ARG A 263 -21.26 -37.72 -24.43
CA ARG A 263 -21.21 -36.82 -23.30
C ARG A 263 -22.16 -35.64 -23.48
N TRP A 264 -22.80 -35.24 -22.42
CA TRP A 264 -23.63 -34.04 -22.38
C TRP A 264 -22.84 -32.89 -21.77
N VAL A 265 -22.84 -31.75 -22.43
CA VAL A 265 -22.18 -30.56 -21.90
C VAL A 265 -23.16 -29.38 -21.90
N PHE A 266 -23.00 -28.52 -20.85
CA PHE A 266 -23.56 -27.18 -20.85
C PHE A 266 -22.41 -26.22 -21.03
N VAL A 267 -22.52 -25.38 -22.05
CA VAL A 267 -21.42 -24.47 -22.42
C VAL A 267 -21.91 -23.05 -22.34
N ARG A 268 -21.16 -22.22 -21.61
CA ARG A 268 -21.46 -20.80 -21.43
C ARG A 268 -20.25 -19.97 -21.81
N GLY A 269 -20.47 -18.89 -22.59
CA GLY A 269 -19.39 -18.04 -23.04
C GLY A 269 -19.84 -16.62 -23.36
N ARG A 270 -18.86 -15.74 -23.52
CA ARG A 270 -19.08 -14.34 -23.83
C ARG A 270 -18.09 -13.84 -24.85
N CYS A 271 -18.59 -13.11 -25.87
CA CYS A 271 -17.78 -12.44 -26.85
C CYS A 271 -17.48 -11.00 -26.41
N TYR A 272 -16.19 -10.65 -26.36
CA TYR A 272 -15.71 -9.30 -26.10
C TYR A 272 -15.34 -8.60 -27.40
N LYS A 273 -15.74 -7.35 -27.56
CA LYS A 273 -15.48 -6.52 -28.73
C LYS A 273 -14.35 -5.53 -28.46
N ASP A 274 -13.65 -5.13 -29.52
CA ASP A 274 -12.66 -4.07 -29.47
C ASP A 274 -13.33 -2.67 -29.36
N ARG A 275 -12.52 -1.61 -29.24
CA ARG A 275 -12.99 -0.20 -29.20
C ARG A 275 -13.79 0.24 -30.44
N HIS A 276 -13.71 -0.53 -31.52
CA HIS A 276 -14.43 -0.27 -32.79
C HIS A 276 -15.68 -1.15 -32.94
N GLY A 277 -16.06 -1.91 -31.90
CA GLY A 277 -17.22 -2.78 -31.91
C GLY A 277 -17.01 -4.11 -32.65
N ARG A 278 -15.79 -4.44 -33.06
CA ARG A 278 -15.48 -5.70 -33.77
C ARG A 278 -15.22 -6.81 -32.77
N PRO A 279 -15.73 -8.04 -33.01
CA PRO A 279 -15.45 -9.20 -32.17
C PRO A 279 -13.93 -9.42 -32.07
N LYS A 280 -13.42 -9.53 -30.85
CA LYS A 280 -11.99 -9.70 -30.59
C LYS A 280 -11.68 -10.99 -29.86
N ARG A 281 -12.41 -11.30 -28.80
CA ARG A 281 -12.11 -12.41 -27.90
C ARG A 281 -13.39 -13.08 -27.48
N PHE A 282 -13.44 -14.41 -27.52
CA PHE A 282 -14.56 -15.20 -27.04
C PHE A 282 -14.04 -16.22 -26.02
N LEU A 283 -14.51 -16.12 -24.79
CA LEU A 283 -14.07 -17.00 -23.72
C LEU A 283 -15.27 -17.56 -22.95
N GLY A 284 -15.08 -18.73 -22.36
CA GLY A 284 -16.13 -19.37 -21.62
C GLY A 284 -15.69 -20.67 -20.94
N ALA A 285 -16.70 -21.41 -20.51
CA ALA A 285 -16.55 -22.67 -19.80
C ALA A 285 -17.58 -23.70 -20.25
N ALA A 286 -17.19 -24.96 -20.22
CA ALA A 286 -18.04 -26.13 -20.48
C ALA A 286 -18.14 -26.99 -19.20
N LEU A 287 -19.36 -27.33 -18.79
CA LEU A 287 -19.65 -28.20 -17.68
C LEU A 287 -20.11 -29.56 -18.19
N ASP A 288 -19.48 -30.66 -17.74
CA ASP A 288 -19.93 -32.00 -18.04
C ASP A 288 -21.21 -32.31 -17.25
N LEU A 289 -22.30 -32.60 -17.94
CA LEU A 289 -23.59 -32.97 -17.39
C LEU A 289 -23.89 -34.44 -17.55
N THR A 290 -22.95 -35.25 -18.02
CA THR A 290 -23.19 -36.64 -18.44
C THR A 290 -23.75 -37.48 -17.29
N GLU A 291 -23.14 -37.48 -16.10
CA GLU A 291 -23.63 -38.21 -14.94
C GLU A 291 -25.01 -37.74 -14.49
N ARG A 292 -25.23 -36.42 -14.48
CA ARG A 292 -26.54 -35.87 -14.15
C ARG A 292 -27.64 -36.35 -15.11
N LYS A 293 -27.38 -36.31 -16.41
CA LYS A 293 -28.34 -36.79 -17.45
C LYS A 293 -28.58 -38.27 -17.36
N ARG A 294 -27.55 -39.09 -17.07
CA ARG A 294 -27.68 -40.55 -16.84
C ARG A 294 -28.57 -40.82 -15.63
N THR A 295 -28.35 -40.16 -14.52
CA THR A 295 -29.14 -40.30 -13.31
C THR A 295 -30.63 -39.91 -13.54
N GLU A 296 -30.84 -38.78 -14.25
CA GLU A 296 -32.17 -38.30 -14.61
C GLU A 296 -32.93 -39.32 -15.52
N GLN A 297 -32.24 -39.87 -16.51
CA GLN A 297 -32.80 -40.89 -17.40
C GLN A 297 -33.12 -42.18 -16.65
N ALA A 298 -32.21 -42.67 -15.79
CA ALA A 298 -32.47 -43.86 -14.97
C ALA A 298 -33.67 -43.69 -14.03
N LEU A 299 -33.80 -42.49 -13.43
CA LEU A 299 -34.95 -42.19 -12.58
C LEU A 299 -36.26 -42.17 -13.38
N ARG A 300 -36.27 -41.56 -14.56
CA ARG A 300 -37.46 -41.57 -15.45
C ARG A 300 -37.87 -42.96 -15.90
N GLN A 301 -36.88 -43.80 -16.27
CA GLN A 301 -37.14 -45.20 -16.64
C GLN A 301 -37.77 -45.95 -15.48
N SER A 302 -37.17 -45.86 -14.28
CA SER A 302 -37.71 -46.53 -13.07
C SER A 302 -39.12 -46.05 -12.73
N GLN A 303 -39.43 -44.77 -12.89
CA GLN A 303 -40.79 -44.25 -12.67
C GLN A 303 -41.78 -44.79 -13.70
N THR A 304 -41.37 -44.91 -14.98
CA THR A 304 -42.21 -45.43 -16.05
C THR A 304 -42.51 -46.95 -15.85
N GLU A 305 -41.47 -47.71 -15.45
CA GLU A 305 -41.64 -49.15 -15.13
C GLU A 305 -42.58 -49.36 -13.95
N LEU A 306 -42.43 -48.53 -12.89
CA LEU A 306 -43.35 -48.61 -11.74
C LEU A 306 -44.81 -48.31 -12.11
N GLN A 307 -45.02 -47.32 -13.02
CA GLN A 307 -46.35 -46.96 -13.51
C GLN A 307 -46.97 -48.06 -14.36
N LEU A 308 -46.19 -48.88 -15.11
CA LEU A 308 -46.64 -50.00 -15.92
C LEU A 308 -47.00 -51.27 -15.07
N ILE A 309 -46.43 -51.38 -13.87
CA ILE A 309 -46.70 -52.48 -12.96
C ILE A 309 -47.97 -52.23 -12.12
N ILE A 310 -48.36 -50.97 -11.94
CA ILE A 310 -49.48 -50.54 -11.09
C ILE A 310 -50.78 -50.42 -11.90
N ASN A 311 -50.75 -50.42 -13.23
CA ASN A 311 -51.89 -50.42 -14.13
C ASN A 311 -52.12 -51.82 -14.69
#